data_3d32ac716cccd22e28e3a1e6b899f1d3
#
_entry.id   3d32ac716cccd22e28e3a1e6b899f1d3
#
_cell.length_a   1.000
_cell.length_b   1.000
_cell.length_c   1.000
_cell.angle_alpha   90.00
_cell.angle_beta   90.00
_cell.angle_gamma   90.00
#
_symmetry.space_group_name_H-M   'P 1'
#
loop_
_entity.id
_entity.type
_entity.pdbx_description
1 polymer ?
#
loop_
_entity_poly.entity_id
_entity_poly.type
_entity_poly.pdbx_seq_one_letter_code
_entity_poly.pdbx_strand_id
1 'polypeptide(L)'
;MKYSIDLEPPFAYSAYWYAIGLGLILLAVLLRYLFNRIFMRPVESPFKIDKLHKQAIARIDGIDKSYRDKQCDLRTMHQNLSREVRQYAQTMEGLRAESMVYDELCQKARPDLADVIGDYYGPEFAYKPQADPAASVAKAKASIDAHYQRVLKEKRINSIGRARSRINDILRGIGRAAPGFLASAVLSLIRFNSTNWIDSIQKAATKGNLDSYSVRGQVSKAVRSFVRSAAGVKTDAEAFKILEEKRKSGNPELAAAAVSARDFYDPDFMYRSSYNPSFAIVKGKELIKKWV
;
A
#
# COMPACT_ATOMS: atom_id res chain seq x y z
N MET A 1 46.53 46.05 45.00
CA MET A 1 45.27 45.89 44.28
C MET A 1 44.89 44.41 44.30
N LYS A 2 43.88 44.06 45.11
CA LYS A 2 43.35 42.69 45.13
C LYS A 2 42.24 42.63 44.11
N TYR A 3 42.41 41.87 42.99
CA TYR A 3 41.34 41.56 42.09
C TYR A 3 40.56 40.42 42.73
N SER A 4 39.36 40.64 43.23
CA SER A 4 38.39 39.59 43.52
C SER A 4 37.74 39.22 42.21
N ILE A 5 38.08 38.08 41.72
CA ILE A 5 37.31 37.46 40.63
C ILE A 5 36.03 36.89 41.25
N ASP A 6 34.92 37.61 41.12
CA ASP A 6 33.61 37.07 41.45
C ASP A 6 33.31 35.94 40.42
N LEU A 7 33.62 34.73 40.82
CA LEU A 7 33.17 33.53 40.10
C LEU A 7 31.67 33.42 40.31
N GLU A 8 30.91 33.71 39.27
CA GLU A 8 29.48 33.40 39.26
C GLU A 8 29.26 31.93 39.64
N PRO A 9 28.29 31.63 40.52
CA PRO A 9 28.10 30.26 40.98
C PRO A 9 27.74 29.35 39.84
N PRO A 10 28.39 28.17 39.71
CA PRO A 10 28.23 27.23 38.58
C PRO A 10 26.80 26.67 38.45
N PHE A 11 25.93 26.99 39.40
CA PHE A 11 24.54 26.47 39.43
C PHE A 11 23.54 27.28 38.58
N ALA A 12 23.85 28.50 38.18
CA ALA A 12 22.94 29.31 37.37
C ALA A 12 22.76 28.72 35.93
N TYR A 13 23.79 28.07 35.38
CA TYR A 13 23.73 27.41 34.09
C TYR A 13 23.01 26.05 34.12
N SER A 14 22.94 25.39 35.28
CA SER A 14 22.37 24.04 35.39
C SER A 14 20.85 24.02 35.24
N ALA A 15 20.13 25.05 35.70
CA ALA A 15 18.65 25.09 35.64
C ALA A 15 18.11 25.14 34.20
N TYR A 16 18.78 25.87 33.31
CA TYR A 16 18.41 25.91 31.89
C TYR A 16 18.59 24.55 31.19
N TRP A 17 19.66 23.85 31.51
CA TRP A 17 19.91 22.52 30.93
C TRP A 17 18.92 21.49 31.42
N TYR A 18 18.50 21.55 32.69
CA TYR A 18 17.42 20.70 33.20
C TYR A 18 16.08 21.03 32.55
N ALA A 19 15.76 22.30 32.33
CA ALA A 19 14.54 22.73 31.64
C ALA A 19 14.54 22.28 30.17
N ILE A 20 15.67 22.38 29.46
CA ILE A 20 15.84 21.90 28.09
C ILE A 20 15.72 20.36 28.04
N GLY A 21 16.38 19.64 28.97
CA GLY A 21 16.32 18.20 29.08
C GLY A 21 14.88 17.70 29.32
N LEU A 22 14.17 18.33 30.26
CA LEU A 22 12.77 18.03 30.55
C LEU A 22 11.87 18.31 29.32
N GLY A 23 12.11 19.46 28.67
CA GLY A 23 11.39 19.82 27.43
C GLY A 23 11.59 18.79 26.31
N LEU A 24 12.80 18.28 26.12
CA LEU A 24 13.11 17.23 25.14
C LEU A 24 12.44 15.90 25.49
N ILE A 25 12.41 15.52 26.78
CA ILE A 25 11.73 14.33 27.25
C ILE A 25 10.21 14.44 27.01
N LEU A 26 9.60 15.56 27.36
CA LEU A 26 8.18 15.82 27.13
C LEU A 26 7.85 15.81 25.63
N LEU A 27 8.72 16.41 24.81
CA LEU A 27 8.59 16.38 23.35
C LEU A 27 8.70 14.95 22.81
N ALA A 28 9.63 14.14 23.30
CA ALA A 28 9.77 12.74 22.90
C ALA A 28 8.55 11.90 23.29
N VAL A 29 8.01 12.10 24.50
CA VAL A 29 6.79 11.45 24.98
C VAL A 29 5.58 11.89 24.13
N LEU A 30 5.47 13.19 23.85
CA LEU A 30 4.41 13.73 23.00
C LEU A 30 4.49 13.17 21.58
N LEU A 31 5.68 13.13 21.00
CA LEU A 31 5.93 12.54 19.67
C LEU A 31 5.60 11.06 19.67
N ARG A 32 5.98 10.30 20.72
CA ARG A 32 5.62 8.89 20.86
C ARG A 32 4.11 8.70 21.01
N TYR A 33 3.43 9.55 21.78
CA TYR A 33 1.97 9.52 21.93
C TYR A 33 1.27 9.85 20.60
N LEU A 34 1.70 10.89 19.89
CA LEU A 34 1.19 11.26 18.58
C LEU A 34 1.48 10.16 17.56
N PHE A 35 2.66 9.57 17.58
CA PHE A 35 3.03 8.44 16.76
C PHE A 35 2.09 7.25 16.99
N ASN A 36 1.89 6.86 18.26
CA ASN A 36 0.97 5.78 18.60
C ASN A 36 -0.48 6.11 18.18
N ARG A 37 -0.94 7.34 18.38
CA ARG A 37 -2.28 7.78 18.00
C ARG A 37 -2.50 7.81 16.49
N ILE A 38 -1.47 8.17 15.71
CA ILE A 38 -1.52 8.24 14.25
C ILE A 38 -1.36 6.84 13.63
N PHE A 39 -0.45 6.02 14.17
CA PHE A 39 -0.11 4.70 13.64
C PHE A 39 -0.98 3.57 14.17
N MET A 40 -1.48 3.68 15.42
CA MET A 40 -2.27 2.64 16.08
C MET A 40 -3.78 2.83 15.95
N ARG A 41 -4.27 3.81 15.15
CA ARG A 41 -5.70 3.79 14.84
C ARG A 41 -6.01 2.49 14.10
N PRO A 42 -6.91 1.65 14.63
CA PRO A 42 -7.23 0.38 14.02
C PRO A 42 -7.64 0.63 12.57
N VAL A 43 -6.93 -0.01 11.66
CA VAL A 43 -7.41 -0.21 10.29
C VAL A 43 -8.83 -0.73 10.40
N GLU A 44 -9.75 -0.22 9.56
CA GLU A 44 -11.12 -0.72 9.44
C GLU A 44 -11.16 -2.21 9.71
N SER A 45 -11.97 -2.59 10.67
CA SER A 45 -11.85 -3.81 11.46
C SER A 45 -11.44 -5.03 10.61
N PRO A 46 -10.35 -5.72 10.94
CA PRO A 46 -10.02 -7.03 10.37
C PRO A 46 -11.20 -8.00 10.46
N PHE A 47 -12.07 -7.78 11.42
CA PHE A 47 -13.29 -8.53 11.70
C PHE A 47 -14.22 -8.74 10.49
N LYS A 48 -14.36 -7.73 9.61
CA LYS A 48 -15.23 -7.86 8.43
C LYS A 48 -14.64 -8.84 7.41
N ILE A 49 -13.33 -8.81 7.23
CA ILE A 49 -12.61 -9.69 6.29
C ILE A 49 -12.56 -11.10 6.80
N ASP A 50 -12.25 -11.29 8.09
CA ASP A 50 -12.25 -12.60 8.75
C ASP A 50 -13.63 -13.25 8.67
N LYS A 51 -14.70 -12.45 8.85
CA LYS A 51 -16.07 -12.94 8.71
C LYS A 51 -16.35 -13.41 7.28
N LEU A 52 -15.97 -12.64 6.28
CA LEU A 52 -16.16 -12.99 4.87
C LEU A 52 -15.37 -14.24 4.48
N HIS A 53 -14.11 -14.33 4.91
CA HIS A 53 -13.28 -15.51 4.70
C HIS A 53 -13.92 -16.76 5.31
N LYS A 54 -14.31 -16.73 6.60
CA LYS A 54 -14.97 -17.84 7.28
C LYS A 54 -16.28 -18.25 6.62
N GLN A 55 -17.05 -17.27 6.13
CA GLN A 55 -18.30 -17.54 5.41
C GLN A 55 -18.05 -18.24 4.08
N ALA A 56 -17.04 -17.82 3.31
CA ALA A 56 -16.69 -18.46 2.04
C ALA A 56 -16.22 -19.91 2.27
N ILE A 57 -15.36 -20.16 3.25
CA ILE A 57 -14.92 -21.53 3.59
C ILE A 57 -16.12 -22.39 4.03
N ALA A 58 -17.00 -21.87 4.88
CA ALA A 58 -18.19 -22.62 5.32
C ALA A 58 -19.15 -22.96 4.16
N ARG A 59 -19.29 -22.08 3.14
CA ARG A 59 -20.09 -22.37 1.96
C ARG A 59 -19.44 -23.45 1.10
N ILE A 60 -18.12 -23.42 0.93
CA ILE A 60 -17.39 -24.49 0.23
C ILE A 60 -17.57 -25.82 0.96
N ASP A 61 -17.51 -25.85 2.30
CA ASP A 61 -17.81 -27.05 3.09
C ASP A 61 -19.23 -27.54 2.87
N GLY A 62 -20.19 -26.64 2.76
CA GLY A 62 -21.59 -26.95 2.43
C GLY A 62 -21.74 -27.59 1.04
N ILE A 63 -21.00 -27.10 0.04
CA ILE A 63 -20.99 -27.67 -1.32
C ILE A 63 -20.40 -29.08 -1.32
N ASP A 64 -19.26 -29.29 -0.62
CA ASP A 64 -18.63 -30.60 -0.46
C ASP A 64 -19.58 -31.60 0.21
N LYS A 65 -20.24 -31.18 1.29
CA LYS A 65 -21.24 -31.99 1.98
C LYS A 65 -22.40 -32.38 1.06
N SER A 66 -22.99 -31.42 0.33
CA SER A 66 -24.09 -31.68 -0.59
C SER A 66 -23.71 -32.68 -1.69
N TYR A 67 -22.46 -32.64 -2.16
CA TYR A 67 -21.96 -33.62 -3.12
C TYR A 67 -21.82 -35.02 -2.49
N ARG A 68 -21.23 -35.13 -1.29
CA ARG A 68 -21.07 -36.41 -0.56
C ARG A 68 -22.43 -37.03 -0.21
N ASP A 69 -23.40 -36.19 0.13
CA ASP A 69 -24.77 -36.60 0.42
C ASP A 69 -25.59 -36.93 -0.87
N LYS A 70 -24.92 -36.90 -2.06
CA LYS A 70 -25.51 -37.15 -3.37
C LYS A 70 -26.70 -36.22 -3.74
N GLN A 71 -26.74 -35.04 -3.16
CA GLN A 71 -27.75 -34.01 -3.45
C GLN A 71 -27.43 -33.23 -4.73
N CYS A 72 -26.18 -33.26 -5.20
CA CYS A 72 -25.79 -32.68 -6.47
C CYS A 72 -24.78 -33.59 -7.19
N ASP A 73 -24.73 -33.48 -8.52
CA ASP A 73 -23.76 -34.17 -9.34
C ASP A 73 -22.41 -33.40 -9.38
N LEU A 74 -21.39 -34.02 -9.96
CA LEU A 74 -20.04 -33.46 -10.05
C LEU A 74 -20.03 -32.14 -10.82
N ARG A 75 -20.84 -32.01 -11.88
CA ARG A 75 -20.95 -30.78 -12.67
C ARG A 75 -21.51 -29.64 -11.83
N THR A 76 -22.63 -29.87 -11.16
CA THR A 76 -23.30 -28.90 -10.29
C THR A 76 -22.37 -28.47 -9.13
N MET A 77 -21.60 -29.42 -8.59
CA MET A 77 -20.61 -29.12 -7.58
C MET A 77 -19.56 -28.10 -8.08
N HIS A 78 -18.97 -28.33 -9.28
CA HIS A 78 -17.99 -27.39 -9.86
C HIS A 78 -18.61 -26.04 -10.20
N GLN A 79 -19.85 -25.99 -10.69
CA GLN A 79 -20.58 -24.75 -10.92
C GLN A 79 -20.76 -23.95 -9.62
N ASN A 80 -21.11 -24.63 -8.54
CA ASN A 80 -21.27 -24.00 -7.23
C ASN A 80 -19.93 -23.51 -6.65
N LEU A 81 -18.84 -24.30 -6.80
CA LEU A 81 -17.49 -23.89 -6.40
C LEU A 81 -17.03 -22.66 -7.19
N SER A 82 -17.18 -22.69 -8.52
CA SER A 82 -16.85 -21.55 -9.39
C SER A 82 -17.62 -20.30 -8.99
N ARG A 83 -18.92 -20.42 -8.74
CA ARG A 83 -19.76 -19.32 -8.28
C ARG A 83 -19.29 -18.75 -6.95
N GLU A 84 -18.97 -19.62 -5.97
CA GLU A 84 -18.54 -19.16 -4.63
C GLU A 84 -17.20 -18.43 -4.68
N VAL A 85 -16.22 -18.93 -5.46
CA VAL A 85 -14.93 -18.27 -5.66
C VAL A 85 -15.12 -16.91 -6.33
N ARG A 86 -15.99 -16.80 -7.34
CA ARG A 86 -16.32 -15.54 -8.02
C ARG A 86 -17.00 -14.56 -7.07
N GLN A 87 -17.96 -15.02 -6.25
CA GLN A 87 -18.65 -14.20 -5.26
C GLN A 87 -17.70 -13.71 -4.18
N TYR A 88 -16.76 -14.55 -3.76
CA TYR A 88 -15.69 -14.16 -2.84
C TYR A 88 -14.81 -13.07 -3.45
N ALA A 89 -14.34 -13.25 -4.70
CA ALA A 89 -13.57 -12.25 -5.43
C ALA A 89 -14.32 -10.91 -5.55
N GLN A 90 -15.59 -10.95 -5.90
CA GLN A 90 -16.45 -9.77 -6.00
C GLN A 90 -16.53 -9.02 -4.67
N THR A 91 -16.74 -9.74 -3.57
CA THR A 91 -16.90 -9.13 -2.25
C THR A 91 -15.60 -8.54 -1.72
N MET A 92 -14.47 -9.22 -1.99
CA MET A 92 -13.15 -8.84 -1.46
C MET A 92 -12.45 -7.76 -2.30
N GLU A 93 -12.59 -7.80 -3.61
CA GLU A 93 -11.88 -6.92 -4.56
C GLU A 93 -12.78 -5.86 -5.18
N GLY A 94 -14.11 -5.96 -5.01
CA GLY A 94 -15.07 -5.06 -5.64
C GLY A 94 -15.20 -5.29 -7.16
N LEU A 95 -14.70 -6.42 -7.67
CA LEU A 95 -14.80 -6.80 -9.07
C LEU A 95 -16.19 -7.40 -9.35
N ARG A 96 -16.76 -7.18 -10.54
CA ARG A 96 -17.98 -7.85 -10.97
C ARG A 96 -17.67 -9.27 -11.49
N ALA A 97 -16.98 -10.08 -10.67
CA ALA A 97 -16.43 -11.37 -11.07
C ALA A 97 -17.49 -12.38 -11.54
N GLU A 98 -18.73 -12.27 -11.07
CA GLU A 98 -19.83 -13.15 -11.50
C GLU A 98 -20.21 -12.96 -12.98
N SER A 99 -20.09 -11.75 -13.52
CA SER A 99 -20.44 -11.42 -14.90
C SER A 99 -19.23 -11.40 -15.84
N MET A 100 -18.02 -11.59 -15.34
CA MET A 100 -16.79 -11.58 -16.15
C MET A 100 -16.56 -12.94 -16.80
N VAL A 101 -16.15 -12.91 -18.07
CA VAL A 101 -15.61 -14.11 -18.74
C VAL A 101 -14.20 -14.40 -18.22
N TYR A 102 -13.72 -15.64 -18.45
CA TYR A 102 -12.44 -16.10 -17.91
C TYR A 102 -11.27 -15.19 -18.29
N ASP A 103 -11.19 -14.76 -19.55
CA ASP A 103 -10.11 -13.88 -20.02
C ASP A 103 -10.10 -12.51 -19.31
N GLU A 104 -11.28 -11.97 -19.03
CA GLU A 104 -11.39 -10.73 -18.24
C GLU A 104 -11.00 -10.94 -16.79
N LEU A 105 -11.32 -12.10 -16.21
CA LEU A 105 -10.88 -12.48 -14.88
C LEU A 105 -9.36 -12.59 -14.81
N CYS A 106 -8.72 -13.24 -15.78
CA CYS A 106 -7.26 -13.33 -15.86
C CYS A 106 -6.59 -11.96 -15.93
N GLN A 107 -7.22 -10.98 -16.56
CA GLN A 107 -6.69 -9.61 -16.67
C GLN A 107 -6.93 -8.76 -15.42
N LYS A 108 -8.07 -8.91 -14.77
CA LYS A 108 -8.56 -8.02 -13.71
C LYS A 108 -8.53 -8.64 -12.33
N ALA A 109 -8.77 -9.94 -12.20
CA ALA A 109 -8.70 -10.66 -10.94
C ALA A 109 -7.26 -11.04 -10.59
N ARG A 110 -7.07 -11.43 -9.35
CA ARG A 110 -5.78 -11.94 -8.89
C ARG A 110 -5.53 -13.34 -9.43
N PRO A 111 -4.26 -13.66 -9.78
CA PRO A 111 -3.91 -14.95 -10.35
C PRO A 111 -4.44 -16.15 -9.55
N ASP A 112 -4.32 -16.10 -8.22
CA ASP A 112 -4.74 -17.19 -7.32
C ASP A 112 -6.22 -17.58 -7.50
N LEU A 113 -7.09 -16.60 -7.75
CA LEU A 113 -8.52 -16.79 -7.93
C LEU A 113 -8.86 -17.13 -9.39
N ALA A 114 -8.16 -16.49 -10.33
CA ALA A 114 -8.35 -16.75 -11.76
C ALA A 114 -7.97 -18.18 -12.12
N ASP A 115 -6.83 -18.68 -11.65
CA ASP A 115 -6.34 -20.03 -11.90
C ASP A 115 -7.33 -21.10 -11.43
N VAL A 116 -7.90 -20.92 -10.24
CA VAL A 116 -8.89 -21.88 -9.69
C VAL A 116 -10.18 -21.87 -10.48
N ILE A 117 -10.65 -20.69 -10.90
CA ILE A 117 -11.84 -20.59 -11.77
C ILE A 117 -11.55 -21.25 -13.11
N GLY A 118 -10.35 -21.07 -13.67
CA GLY A 118 -9.92 -21.74 -14.91
C GLY A 118 -10.00 -23.27 -14.84
N ASP A 119 -9.56 -23.85 -13.73
CA ASP A 119 -9.63 -25.31 -13.53
C ASP A 119 -11.05 -25.86 -13.46
N TYR A 120 -12.00 -25.03 -13.01
CA TYR A 120 -13.41 -25.45 -12.95
C TYR A 120 -14.13 -25.37 -14.28
N TYR A 121 -13.62 -24.61 -15.25
CA TYR A 121 -14.24 -24.49 -16.58
C TYR A 121 -14.37 -25.84 -17.30
N GLY A 122 -13.33 -26.67 -17.27
CA GLY A 122 -13.37 -27.99 -17.87
C GLY A 122 -14.49 -28.85 -17.30
N PRO A 123 -14.50 -29.16 -16.01
CA PRO A 123 -15.56 -29.97 -15.36
C PRO A 123 -16.96 -29.35 -15.42
N GLU A 124 -17.05 -28.01 -15.39
CA GLU A 124 -18.32 -27.27 -15.42
C GLU A 124 -19.06 -27.43 -16.77
N PHE A 125 -18.31 -27.44 -17.89
CA PHE A 125 -18.88 -27.48 -19.23
C PHE A 125 -18.76 -28.86 -19.93
N ALA A 126 -17.96 -29.79 -19.39
CA ALA A 126 -17.79 -31.11 -19.99
C ALA A 126 -19.06 -31.94 -19.93
N TYR A 127 -19.32 -32.71 -20.99
CA TYR A 127 -20.44 -33.66 -21.02
C TYR A 127 -20.28 -34.76 -19.96
N LYS A 128 -19.05 -35.23 -19.76
CA LYS A 128 -18.68 -36.18 -18.69
C LYS A 128 -17.52 -35.59 -17.92
N PRO A 129 -17.77 -34.88 -16.82
CA PRO A 129 -16.69 -34.27 -16.04
C PRO A 129 -15.82 -35.37 -15.42
N GLN A 130 -14.52 -35.28 -15.66
CA GLN A 130 -13.48 -36.08 -15.01
C GLN A 130 -12.63 -35.19 -14.14
N ALA A 131 -12.98 -35.11 -12.87
CA ALA A 131 -12.20 -34.35 -11.88
C ALA A 131 -12.32 -35.05 -10.53
N ASP A 132 -11.27 -34.92 -9.73
CA ASP A 132 -11.30 -35.33 -8.32
C ASP A 132 -12.05 -34.27 -7.50
N PRO A 133 -13.21 -34.62 -6.91
CA PRO A 133 -14.01 -33.68 -6.12
C PRO A 133 -13.25 -33.18 -4.90
N ALA A 134 -12.50 -34.06 -4.22
CA ALA A 134 -11.77 -33.70 -3.02
C ALA A 134 -10.63 -32.72 -3.34
N ALA A 135 -9.90 -32.95 -4.43
CA ALA A 135 -8.85 -32.05 -4.91
C ALA A 135 -9.41 -30.69 -5.30
N SER A 136 -10.58 -30.65 -5.98
CA SER A 136 -11.24 -29.41 -6.38
C SER A 136 -11.66 -28.55 -5.17
N VAL A 137 -12.25 -29.17 -4.15
CA VAL A 137 -12.62 -28.50 -2.88
C VAL A 137 -11.37 -27.99 -2.15
N ALA A 138 -10.33 -28.82 -2.03
CA ALA A 138 -9.07 -28.43 -1.38
C ALA A 138 -8.42 -27.25 -2.10
N LYS A 139 -8.44 -27.22 -3.44
CA LYS A 139 -7.90 -26.14 -4.26
C LYS A 139 -8.68 -24.85 -4.08
N ALA A 140 -10.01 -24.89 -4.01
CA ALA A 140 -10.85 -23.72 -3.71
C ALA A 140 -10.48 -23.09 -2.35
N LYS A 141 -10.41 -23.93 -1.31
CA LYS A 141 -10.05 -23.46 0.04
C LYS A 141 -8.65 -22.87 0.08
N ALA A 142 -7.66 -23.56 -0.48
CA ALA A 142 -6.28 -23.09 -0.53
C ALA A 142 -6.14 -21.74 -1.25
N SER A 143 -6.87 -21.54 -2.34
CA SER A 143 -6.87 -20.28 -3.08
C SER A 143 -7.50 -19.15 -2.27
N ILE A 144 -8.65 -19.37 -1.63
CA ILE A 144 -9.29 -18.39 -0.76
C ILE A 144 -8.40 -18.04 0.44
N ASP A 145 -7.72 -19.03 1.05
CA ASP A 145 -6.79 -18.82 2.15
C ASP A 145 -5.57 -18.00 1.69
N ALA A 146 -4.96 -18.35 0.56
CA ALA A 146 -3.83 -17.62 -0.01
C ALA A 146 -4.21 -16.15 -0.29
N HIS A 147 -5.38 -15.94 -0.91
CA HIS A 147 -5.90 -14.60 -1.18
C HIS A 147 -6.15 -13.80 0.12
N TYR A 148 -6.78 -14.43 1.13
CA TYR A 148 -7.03 -13.82 2.43
C TYR A 148 -5.73 -13.37 3.12
N GLN A 149 -4.71 -14.24 3.18
CA GLN A 149 -3.40 -13.90 3.75
C GLN A 149 -2.75 -12.73 3.00
N ARG A 150 -2.87 -12.71 1.68
CA ARG A 150 -2.35 -11.61 0.85
C ARG A 150 -3.06 -10.30 1.16
N VAL A 151 -4.40 -10.29 1.21
CA VAL A 151 -5.19 -9.10 1.55
C VAL A 151 -4.84 -8.55 2.92
N LEU A 152 -4.63 -9.41 3.93
CA LEU A 152 -4.17 -8.98 5.25
C LEU A 152 -2.81 -8.29 5.20
N LYS A 153 -1.85 -8.87 4.48
CA LYS A 153 -0.51 -8.28 4.29
C LYS A 153 -0.57 -6.93 3.58
N GLU A 154 -1.36 -6.82 2.52
CA GLU A 154 -1.57 -5.55 1.80
C GLU A 154 -2.22 -4.48 2.66
N LYS A 155 -3.24 -4.83 3.46
CA LYS A 155 -3.85 -3.86 4.38
C LYS A 155 -2.85 -3.32 5.38
N ARG A 156 -1.95 -4.16 5.89
CA ARG A 156 -0.86 -3.72 6.76
C ARG A 156 0.06 -2.72 6.05
N ILE A 157 0.46 -3.00 4.81
CA ILE A 157 1.32 -2.11 4.02
C ILE A 157 0.60 -0.81 3.67
N ASN A 158 -0.68 -0.89 3.28
CA ASN A 158 -1.53 0.28 3.02
C ASN A 158 -1.69 1.17 4.26
N SER A 159 -1.74 0.58 5.47
CA SER A 159 -1.81 1.36 6.71
C SER A 159 -0.52 2.12 6.97
N ILE A 160 0.63 1.49 6.74
CA ILE A 160 1.94 2.13 6.82
C ILE A 160 2.04 3.27 5.80
N GLY A 161 1.59 3.03 4.56
CA GLY A 161 1.57 4.05 3.51
C GLY A 161 0.71 5.26 3.87
N ARG A 162 -0.50 5.04 4.41
CA ARG A 162 -1.38 6.13 4.88
C ARG A 162 -0.73 6.95 6.00
N ALA A 163 -0.07 6.27 6.95
CA ALA A 163 0.63 6.95 8.04
C ALA A 163 1.79 7.82 7.51
N ARG A 164 2.59 7.30 6.58
CA ARG A 164 3.68 8.04 5.95
C ARG A 164 3.20 9.21 5.11
N SER A 165 2.09 9.07 4.38
CA SER A 165 1.46 10.19 3.67
C SER A 165 1.03 11.29 4.63
N ARG A 166 0.42 10.95 5.77
CA ARG A 166 0.05 11.95 6.80
C ARG A 166 1.26 12.68 7.38
N ILE A 167 2.37 11.96 7.60
CA ILE A 167 3.63 12.60 8.04
C ILE A 167 4.08 13.63 7.00
N ASN A 168 4.07 13.27 5.72
CA ASN A 168 4.43 14.20 4.65
C ASN A 168 3.48 15.42 4.61
N ASP A 169 2.18 15.23 4.88
CA ASP A 169 1.21 16.33 4.94
C ASP A 169 1.48 17.29 6.12
N ILE A 170 1.87 16.75 7.27
CA ILE A 170 2.28 17.53 8.43
C ILE A 170 3.57 18.31 8.12
N LEU A 171 4.58 17.63 7.60
CA LEU A 171 5.86 18.25 7.22
C LEU A 171 5.65 19.35 6.18
N ARG A 172 4.76 19.15 5.19
CA ARG A 172 4.37 20.20 4.24
C ARG A 172 3.77 21.42 4.94
N GLY A 173 2.91 21.20 5.94
CA GLY A 173 2.35 22.30 6.74
C GLY A 173 3.42 23.10 7.46
N ILE A 174 4.37 22.42 8.09
CA ILE A 174 5.52 23.02 8.76
C ILE A 174 6.40 23.78 7.75
N GLY A 175 6.72 23.18 6.60
CA GLY A 175 7.58 23.78 5.58
C GLY A 175 7.03 25.07 4.98
N ARG A 176 5.69 25.22 4.89
CA ARG A 176 5.06 26.47 4.44
C ARG A 176 5.16 27.61 5.44
N ALA A 177 5.16 27.30 6.73
CA ALA A 177 5.25 28.29 7.80
C ALA A 177 6.69 28.55 8.23
N ALA A 178 7.64 27.75 7.77
CA ALA A 178 9.03 27.81 8.20
C ALA A 178 9.82 28.88 7.46
N PRO A 179 10.75 29.57 8.14
CA PRO A 179 11.76 30.39 7.48
C PRO A 179 12.56 29.59 6.45
N GLY A 180 13.09 30.25 5.40
CA GLY A 180 13.73 29.58 4.25
C GLY A 180 14.82 28.57 4.60
N PHE A 181 15.59 28.80 5.68
CA PHE A 181 16.62 27.86 6.13
C PHE A 181 16.04 26.55 6.73
N LEU A 182 14.83 26.59 7.28
CA LEU A 182 14.14 25.39 7.77
C LEU A 182 13.39 24.65 6.65
N ALA A 183 13.04 25.32 5.57
CA ALA A 183 12.32 24.71 4.45
C ALA A 183 13.15 23.58 3.78
N SER A 184 14.47 23.77 3.65
CA SER A 184 15.38 22.75 3.12
C SER A 184 15.49 21.53 4.04
N ALA A 185 15.52 21.74 5.36
CA ALA A 185 15.50 20.65 6.34
C ALA A 185 14.18 19.87 6.30
N VAL A 186 13.05 20.56 6.19
CA VAL A 186 11.74 19.93 6.03
C VAL A 186 11.66 19.13 4.74
N LEU A 187 12.15 19.65 3.60
CA LEU A 187 12.21 18.93 2.35
C LEU A 187 13.07 17.66 2.46
N SER A 188 14.20 17.74 3.18
CA SER A 188 15.05 16.56 3.44
C SER A 188 14.32 15.49 4.26
N LEU A 189 13.52 15.89 5.26
CA LEU A 189 12.68 14.97 6.05
C LEU A 189 11.58 14.32 5.20
N ILE A 190 10.92 15.09 4.32
CA ILE A 190 9.91 14.56 3.38
C ILE A 190 10.58 13.54 2.44
N ARG A 191 11.76 13.86 1.91
CA ARG A 191 12.56 12.97 1.05
C ARG A 191 12.90 11.67 1.78
N PHE A 192 13.45 11.76 2.98
CA PHE A 192 13.80 10.61 3.81
C PHE A 192 12.59 9.71 4.11
N ASN A 193 11.46 10.31 4.54
CA ASN A 193 10.23 9.55 4.83
C ASN A 193 9.69 8.83 3.57
N SER A 194 9.71 9.48 2.42
CA SER A 194 9.22 8.92 1.16
C SER A 194 10.13 7.82 0.61
N THR A 195 11.46 7.97 0.74
CA THR A 195 12.42 6.92 0.38
C THR A 195 12.22 5.69 1.25
N ASN A 196 12.12 5.85 2.57
CA ASN A 196 11.85 4.75 3.51
C ASN A 196 10.51 4.06 3.24
N TRP A 197 9.52 4.81 2.70
CA TRP A 197 8.27 4.20 2.27
C TRP A 197 8.50 3.24 1.10
N ILE A 198 9.23 3.68 0.05
CA ILE A 198 9.56 2.84 -1.11
C ILE A 198 10.43 1.65 -0.69
N ASP A 199 11.38 1.82 0.24
CA ASP A 199 12.18 0.72 0.79
C ASP A 199 11.32 -0.33 1.50
N SER A 200 10.30 0.11 2.22
CA SER A 200 9.35 -0.79 2.88
C SER A 200 8.51 -1.58 1.86
N ILE A 201 8.12 -0.95 0.74
CA ILE A 201 7.43 -1.60 -0.39
C ILE A 201 8.36 -2.61 -1.04
N GLN A 202 9.61 -2.25 -1.29
CA GLN A 202 10.62 -3.15 -1.87
C GLN A 202 10.83 -4.40 -0.99
N LYS A 203 11.03 -4.20 0.32
CA LYS A 203 11.17 -5.32 1.27
C LYS A 203 9.93 -6.22 1.31
N ALA A 204 8.74 -5.67 1.14
CA ALA A 204 7.52 -6.45 1.09
C ALA A 204 7.39 -7.22 -0.23
N ALA A 205 7.80 -6.61 -1.35
CA ALA A 205 7.82 -7.26 -2.66
C ALA A 205 8.81 -8.42 -2.70
N THR A 206 10.05 -8.25 -2.20
CA THR A 206 11.06 -9.32 -2.16
C THR A 206 10.65 -10.50 -1.27
N LYS A 207 9.79 -10.26 -0.26
CA LYS A 207 9.22 -11.33 0.58
C LYS A 207 7.97 -11.98 -0.02
N GLY A 208 7.60 -11.64 -1.26
CA GLY A 208 6.37 -12.16 -1.90
C GLY A 208 5.07 -11.69 -1.23
N ASN A 209 5.12 -10.63 -0.42
CA ASN A 209 3.95 -10.10 0.29
C ASN A 209 3.11 -9.14 -0.56
N LEU A 210 3.61 -8.72 -1.70
CA LEU A 210 2.95 -7.84 -2.66
C LEU A 210 3.13 -8.41 -4.07
N ASP A 211 2.05 -8.41 -4.83
CA ASP A 211 2.11 -8.69 -6.26
C ASP A 211 2.58 -7.46 -7.06
N SER A 212 2.87 -7.66 -8.34
CA SER A 212 3.38 -6.62 -9.23
C SER A 212 2.44 -5.41 -9.34
N TYR A 213 1.14 -5.63 -9.34
CA TYR A 213 0.13 -4.58 -9.39
C TYR A 213 0.15 -3.73 -8.12
N SER A 214 0.12 -4.39 -6.96
CA SER A 214 0.15 -3.72 -5.65
C SER A 214 1.44 -2.95 -5.43
N VAL A 215 2.60 -3.48 -5.86
CA VAL A 215 3.89 -2.78 -5.82
C VAL A 215 3.81 -1.47 -6.61
N ARG A 216 3.37 -1.53 -7.88
CA ARG A 216 3.23 -0.33 -8.71
C ARG A 216 2.29 0.70 -8.09
N GLY A 217 1.13 0.25 -7.61
CA GLY A 217 0.15 1.12 -6.94
C GLY A 217 0.69 1.80 -5.69
N GLN A 218 1.44 1.08 -4.86
CA GLN A 218 2.05 1.62 -3.64
C GLN A 218 3.18 2.61 -3.94
N VAL A 219 4.03 2.30 -4.91
CA VAL A 219 5.10 3.21 -5.35
C VAL A 219 4.50 4.50 -5.92
N SER A 220 3.47 4.39 -6.78
CA SER A 220 2.75 5.56 -7.31
C SER A 220 2.20 6.44 -6.19
N LYS A 221 1.57 5.86 -5.16
CA LYS A 221 1.08 6.61 -3.99
C LYS A 221 2.21 7.30 -3.22
N ALA A 222 3.36 6.62 -3.04
CA ALA A 222 4.51 7.19 -2.34
C ALA A 222 5.08 8.39 -3.11
N VAL A 223 5.28 8.26 -4.42
CA VAL A 223 5.78 9.31 -5.31
C VAL A 223 4.81 10.49 -5.34
N ARG A 224 3.52 10.27 -5.55
CA ARG A 224 2.52 11.35 -5.56
C ARG A 224 2.45 12.09 -4.23
N SER A 225 2.50 11.37 -3.10
CA SER A 225 2.58 11.98 -1.76
C SER A 225 3.83 12.84 -1.60
N PHE A 226 4.98 12.36 -2.08
CA PHE A 226 6.23 13.12 -2.09
C PHE A 226 6.10 14.41 -2.92
N VAL A 227 5.66 14.29 -4.17
CA VAL A 227 5.55 15.44 -5.09
C VAL A 227 4.61 16.50 -4.53
N ARG A 228 3.42 16.12 -4.03
CA ARG A 228 2.51 17.07 -3.37
C ARG A 228 3.18 17.81 -2.22
N SER A 229 3.89 17.08 -1.37
CA SER A 229 4.50 17.65 -0.18
C SER A 229 5.70 18.54 -0.51
N ALA A 230 6.54 18.11 -1.46
CA ALA A 230 7.68 18.88 -1.94
C ALA A 230 7.27 20.13 -2.73
N ALA A 231 6.20 20.05 -3.51
CA ALA A 231 5.61 21.19 -4.21
C ALA A 231 4.75 22.11 -3.31
N GLY A 232 4.49 21.68 -2.08
CA GLY A 232 3.70 22.48 -1.13
C GLY A 232 2.20 22.52 -1.44
N VAL A 233 1.64 21.61 -2.25
CA VAL A 233 0.24 21.60 -2.69
C VAL A 233 -0.58 20.51 -2.00
N LYS A 234 -1.92 20.62 -2.04
CA LYS A 234 -2.83 19.71 -1.36
C LYS A 234 -3.31 18.57 -2.24
N THR A 235 -3.49 18.82 -3.52
CA THR A 235 -4.13 17.88 -4.45
C THR A 235 -3.16 17.33 -5.48
N ASP A 236 -3.46 16.14 -6.02
CA ASP A 236 -2.69 15.54 -7.11
C ASP A 236 -2.80 16.36 -8.41
N ALA A 237 -3.95 17.03 -8.65
CA ALA A 237 -4.15 17.89 -9.81
C ALA A 237 -3.23 19.13 -9.78
N GLU A 238 -3.12 19.80 -8.63
CA GLU A 238 -2.18 20.91 -8.44
C GLU A 238 -0.73 20.45 -8.61
N ALA A 239 -0.38 19.29 -8.03
CA ALA A 239 0.95 18.72 -8.15
C ALA A 239 1.29 18.41 -9.61
N PHE A 240 0.35 17.84 -10.35
CA PHE A 240 0.53 17.56 -11.78
C PHE A 240 0.73 18.85 -12.62
N LYS A 241 -0.01 19.91 -12.31
CA LYS A 241 0.18 21.23 -12.96
C LYS A 241 1.60 21.78 -12.73
N ILE A 242 2.11 21.71 -11.50
CA ILE A 242 3.47 22.12 -11.18
C ILE A 242 4.52 21.25 -11.91
N LEU A 243 4.27 19.93 -12.05
CA LEU A 243 5.13 19.06 -12.85
C LEU A 243 5.19 19.49 -14.32
N GLU A 244 4.06 19.85 -14.92
CA GLU A 244 4.02 20.34 -16.29
C GLU A 244 4.72 21.70 -16.45
N GLU A 245 4.62 22.58 -15.46
CA GLU A 245 5.36 23.85 -15.43
C GLU A 245 6.88 23.62 -15.30
N LYS A 246 7.30 22.72 -14.41
CA LYS A 246 8.71 22.34 -14.25
C LYS A 246 9.27 21.65 -15.48
N ARG A 247 8.49 20.85 -16.19
CA ARG A 247 8.89 20.23 -17.46
C ARG A 247 9.23 21.26 -18.53
N LYS A 248 8.52 22.39 -18.53
CA LYS A 248 8.73 23.51 -19.47
C LYS A 248 9.82 24.48 -18.99
N SER A 249 10.28 24.34 -17.74
CA SER A 249 11.38 25.15 -17.22
C SER A 249 12.68 24.74 -17.92
N GLY A 250 13.53 25.72 -18.22
CA GLY A 250 14.81 25.46 -18.93
C GLY A 250 15.86 24.65 -18.12
N ASN A 251 15.49 24.13 -16.93
CA ASN A 251 16.37 23.28 -16.13
C ASN A 251 16.22 21.80 -16.55
N PRO A 252 17.25 21.18 -17.19
CA PRO A 252 17.14 19.83 -17.73
C PRO A 252 16.93 18.75 -16.65
N GLU A 253 17.48 18.93 -15.45
CA GLU A 253 17.32 17.96 -14.36
C GLU A 253 15.89 17.94 -13.80
N LEU A 254 15.31 19.14 -13.61
CA LEU A 254 13.93 19.28 -13.18
C LEU A 254 12.95 18.80 -14.26
N ALA A 255 13.24 19.07 -15.53
CA ALA A 255 12.45 18.59 -16.64
C ALA A 255 12.46 17.04 -16.71
N ALA A 256 13.63 16.41 -16.56
CA ALA A 256 13.75 14.95 -16.52
C ALA A 256 13.03 14.33 -15.33
N ALA A 257 13.13 14.95 -14.13
CA ALA A 257 12.41 14.51 -12.95
C ALA A 257 10.89 14.64 -13.14
N ALA A 258 10.42 15.74 -13.75
CA ALA A 258 9.00 15.97 -14.02
C ALA A 258 8.44 14.95 -15.02
N VAL A 259 9.18 14.64 -16.11
CA VAL A 259 8.81 13.59 -17.07
C VAL A 259 8.70 12.23 -16.35
N SER A 260 9.68 11.89 -15.52
CA SER A 260 9.68 10.64 -14.76
C SER A 260 8.52 10.56 -13.76
N ALA A 261 8.14 11.69 -13.15
CA ALA A 261 7.02 11.76 -12.21
C ALA A 261 5.66 11.57 -12.89
N ARG A 262 5.51 12.07 -14.12
CA ARG A 262 4.25 12.01 -14.89
C ARG A 262 3.69 10.60 -14.99
N ASP A 263 4.54 9.60 -15.21
CA ASP A 263 4.11 8.21 -15.34
C ASP A 263 3.36 7.71 -14.09
N PHE A 264 3.75 8.18 -12.90
CA PHE A 264 3.08 7.81 -11.65
C PHE A 264 1.70 8.47 -11.45
N TYR A 265 1.35 9.44 -12.30
CA TYR A 265 0.02 10.07 -12.35
C TYR A 265 -0.89 9.45 -13.40
N ASP A 266 -0.36 8.59 -14.28
CA ASP A 266 -1.15 7.85 -15.25
C ASP A 266 -2.06 6.83 -14.52
N PRO A 267 -3.39 6.90 -14.70
CA PRO A 267 -4.30 5.93 -14.07
C PRO A 267 -4.02 4.49 -14.50
N ASP A 268 -3.49 4.30 -15.72
CA ASP A 268 -3.18 2.99 -16.27
C ASP A 268 -1.80 2.47 -15.85
N PHE A 269 -0.98 3.26 -15.15
CA PHE A 269 0.35 2.86 -14.71
C PHE A 269 0.36 1.53 -13.95
N MET A 270 -0.65 1.29 -13.14
CA MET A 270 -0.78 0.06 -12.35
C MET A 270 -1.06 -1.18 -13.23
N TYR A 271 -1.74 -0.98 -14.37
CA TYR A 271 -2.18 -2.06 -15.26
C TYR A 271 -1.17 -2.37 -16.38
N ARG A 272 -0.22 -1.47 -16.64
CA ARG A 272 0.79 -1.70 -17.69
C ARG A 272 1.74 -2.83 -17.29
N SER A 273 1.60 -3.98 -17.95
CA SER A 273 2.50 -5.14 -17.78
C SER A 273 3.95 -4.83 -18.15
N SER A 274 4.17 -3.83 -19.02
CA SER A 274 5.49 -3.36 -19.42
C SER A 274 6.32 -2.74 -18.29
N TYR A 275 5.69 -2.29 -17.21
CA TYR A 275 6.41 -1.77 -16.04
C TYR A 275 6.70 -2.88 -15.05
N ASN A 276 7.92 -3.41 -15.11
CA ASN A 276 8.45 -4.30 -14.07
C ASN A 276 8.37 -3.59 -12.70
N PRO A 277 7.87 -4.27 -11.63
CA PRO A 277 7.81 -3.71 -10.29
C PRO A 277 9.14 -3.14 -9.78
N SER A 278 10.25 -3.82 -10.09
CA SER A 278 11.60 -3.37 -9.74
C SER A 278 11.95 -2.05 -10.41
N PHE A 279 11.56 -1.88 -11.68
CA PHE A 279 11.74 -0.63 -12.40
C PHE A 279 10.96 0.52 -11.78
N ALA A 280 9.70 0.29 -11.39
CA ALA A 280 8.89 1.30 -10.70
C ALA A 280 9.53 1.76 -9.38
N ILE A 281 10.10 0.83 -8.60
CA ILE A 281 10.80 1.12 -7.34
C ILE A 281 12.05 1.99 -7.61
N VAL A 282 12.89 1.59 -8.56
CA VAL A 282 14.12 2.32 -8.91
C VAL A 282 13.77 3.73 -9.40
N LYS A 283 12.84 3.83 -10.34
CA LYS A 283 12.39 5.11 -10.90
C LYS A 283 11.79 6.05 -9.84
N GLY A 284 11.00 5.50 -8.91
CA GLY A 284 10.44 6.27 -7.80
C GLY A 284 11.52 6.83 -6.85
N LYS A 285 12.53 6.02 -6.51
CA LYS A 285 13.67 6.45 -5.70
C LYS A 285 14.53 7.52 -6.38
N GLU A 286 14.83 7.33 -7.64
CA GLU A 286 15.61 8.29 -8.42
C GLU A 286 14.90 9.64 -8.52
N LEU A 287 13.60 9.64 -8.76
CA LEU A 287 12.80 10.85 -8.79
C LEU A 287 12.88 11.61 -7.47
N ILE A 288 12.67 10.91 -6.34
CA ILE A 288 12.75 11.51 -5.00
C ILE A 288 14.14 12.08 -4.73
N LYS A 289 15.19 11.39 -5.18
CA LYS A 289 16.58 11.82 -5.02
C LYS A 289 16.91 13.06 -5.86
N LYS A 290 16.46 13.09 -7.12
CA LYS A 290 16.75 14.17 -8.09
C LYS A 290 15.84 15.40 -7.93
N TRP A 291 14.81 15.31 -7.13
CA TRP A 291 13.92 16.45 -6.87
C TRP A 291 14.64 17.50 -6.04
N VAL A 292 14.99 18.60 -6.66
CA VAL A 292 15.67 19.77 -6.04
C VAL A 292 14.67 20.89 -5.82
#